data_29a3803218628b240ba204d6ecd06f97
#
_entry.id   29a3803218628b240ba204d6ecd06f97
#
_cell.length_a   1.000
_cell.length_b   1.000
_cell.length_c   1.000
_cell.angle_alpha   90.00
_cell.angle_beta   90.00
_cell.angle_gamma   90.00
#
_symmetry.space_group_name_H-M   'P 1'
#
loop_
_entity.id
_entity.type
_entity.pdbx_description
1 polymer ?
#
loop_
_entity_poly.entity_id
_entity_poly.type
_entity_poly.pdbx_seq_one_letter_code
_entity_poly.pdbx_strand_id
1 'polypeptide(L)'
;MKTAIVTDGKYRSSIAAVRALHRAGYQVIVTQTRADVHAVPAVAASRCCAAFRWIDGAAADDSYADRLAALLETYDRPVLFCVGAVTLNTVAAQRERFARVADFLIAPRPVLDALNDKETVHARAQSLGIPVPRQYDGVPPERYPVVIKPHCGEKFGLKAADRYAVADTPEAYAQILARMQRYDPAPIVQDRITGPGIGVSLLLGRDGCLICALCHRRIREYPVTGGPSTCCESFYDAALIDRAYRLLHSFGFTGMAMVEFKGDCLLEVNPRVWGSFPMTEAAQSPFTADYARAAGGMVCPHGRLHPPGRLCSLPHGTALSDAKTYGAGRRFRPAPCVYGI
;
A
#
# COMPACT_ATOMS: atom_id res chain seq x y z
N MET A 1 1.44 -21.76 -20.07
CA MET A 1 0.66 -20.90 -19.12
C MET A 1 1.62 -19.81 -18.63
N LYS A 2 1.24 -18.54 -18.64
CA LYS A 2 2.11 -17.45 -18.16
C LYS A 2 2.34 -17.57 -16.66
N THR A 3 3.55 -17.25 -16.20
CA THR A 3 3.93 -17.30 -14.77
C THR A 3 3.87 -15.90 -14.16
N ALA A 4 3.43 -15.83 -12.91
CA ALA A 4 3.54 -14.64 -12.07
C ALA A 4 4.25 -15.00 -10.78
N ILE A 5 5.19 -14.15 -10.35
CA ILE A 5 5.91 -14.28 -9.08
C ILE A 5 5.45 -13.16 -8.15
N VAL A 6 4.85 -13.57 -7.03
CA VAL A 6 4.37 -12.66 -5.97
C VAL A 6 5.34 -12.72 -4.81
N THR A 7 5.95 -11.58 -4.49
CA THR A 7 6.90 -11.51 -3.35
C THR A 7 6.17 -11.29 -2.02
N ASP A 8 6.92 -11.46 -0.93
CA ASP A 8 6.49 -11.09 0.42
C ASP A 8 5.22 -11.80 0.89
N GLY A 9 5.21 -13.14 0.77
CA GLY A 9 4.07 -14.00 1.09
C GLY A 9 3.48 -13.83 2.49
N LYS A 10 4.22 -13.23 3.42
CA LYS A 10 3.76 -12.95 4.81
C LYS A 10 2.59 -11.97 4.89
N TYR A 11 2.38 -11.13 3.87
CA TYR A 11 1.33 -10.13 3.90
C TYR A 11 -0.02 -10.69 3.47
N ARG A 12 -1.10 -10.26 4.13
CA ARG A 12 -2.48 -10.60 3.72
C ARG A 12 -2.81 -10.14 2.29
N SER A 13 -2.16 -9.07 1.81
CA SER A 13 -2.28 -8.56 0.44
C SER A 13 -1.78 -9.57 -0.59
N SER A 14 -0.79 -10.40 -0.24
CA SER A 14 -0.26 -11.45 -1.11
C SER A 14 -1.31 -12.52 -1.41
N ILE A 15 -2.20 -12.85 -0.46
CA ILE A 15 -3.29 -13.80 -0.68
C ILE A 15 -4.26 -13.26 -1.74
N ALA A 16 -4.60 -11.96 -1.66
CA ALA A 16 -5.47 -11.30 -2.63
C ALA A 16 -4.82 -11.30 -4.02
N ALA A 17 -3.54 -10.91 -4.11
CA ALA A 17 -2.79 -10.90 -5.37
C ALA A 17 -2.71 -12.29 -6.00
N VAL A 18 -2.38 -13.32 -5.21
CA VAL A 18 -2.29 -14.72 -5.68
C VAL A 18 -3.61 -15.21 -6.25
N ARG A 19 -4.72 -14.96 -5.55
CA ARG A 19 -6.06 -15.34 -6.01
C ARG A 19 -6.45 -14.64 -7.30
N ALA A 20 -6.17 -13.33 -7.41
CA ALA A 20 -6.49 -12.55 -8.60
C ALA A 20 -5.67 -12.99 -9.81
N LEU A 21 -4.35 -13.20 -9.66
CA LEU A 21 -3.48 -13.68 -10.73
C LEU A 21 -3.86 -15.09 -11.19
N HIS A 22 -4.19 -15.98 -10.25
CA HIS A 22 -4.66 -17.34 -10.59
C HIS A 22 -5.96 -17.28 -11.40
N ARG A 23 -6.95 -16.48 -10.99
CA ARG A 23 -8.18 -16.29 -11.77
C ARG A 23 -7.94 -15.65 -13.14
N ALA A 24 -6.88 -14.85 -13.27
CA ALA A 24 -6.46 -14.28 -14.55
C ALA A 24 -5.68 -15.27 -15.43
N GLY A 25 -5.54 -16.54 -15.02
CA GLY A 25 -4.92 -17.62 -15.80
C GLY A 25 -3.40 -17.73 -15.64
N TYR A 26 -2.81 -17.11 -14.61
CA TYR A 26 -1.39 -17.24 -14.32
C TYR A 26 -1.10 -18.46 -13.43
N GLN A 27 0.02 -19.12 -13.67
CA GLN A 27 0.66 -19.97 -12.69
C GLN A 27 1.37 -19.09 -11.67
N VAL A 28 0.94 -19.13 -10.40
CA VAL A 28 1.43 -18.19 -9.40
C VAL A 28 2.44 -18.85 -8.48
N ILE A 29 3.65 -18.29 -8.46
CA ILE A 29 4.73 -18.66 -7.53
C ILE A 29 4.80 -17.60 -6.45
N VAL A 30 4.89 -18.01 -5.18
CA VAL A 30 5.03 -17.08 -4.07
C VAL A 30 6.42 -17.17 -3.48
N THR A 31 7.02 -16.01 -3.17
CA THR A 31 8.31 -15.97 -2.48
C THR A 31 8.22 -15.29 -1.14
N GLN A 32 9.13 -15.67 -0.23
CA GLN A 32 9.30 -15.04 1.07
C GLN A 32 10.78 -15.11 1.49
N THR A 33 11.30 -14.02 2.05
CA THR A 33 12.63 -14.05 2.65
C THR A 33 12.60 -14.67 4.05
N ARG A 34 13.61 -15.52 4.36
CA ARG A 34 13.78 -16.12 5.69
C ARG A 34 14.19 -15.10 6.76
N ALA A 35 14.79 -13.98 6.36
CA ALA A 35 15.16 -12.92 7.29
C ALA A 35 13.97 -12.29 8.01
N ASP A 36 12.78 -12.31 7.37
CA ASP A 36 11.58 -11.68 7.92
C ASP A 36 10.68 -12.62 8.72
N VAL A 37 10.62 -13.89 8.34
CA VAL A 37 9.75 -14.90 8.97
C VAL A 37 10.38 -16.28 8.90
N HIS A 38 10.16 -17.11 9.93
CA HIS A 38 10.68 -18.47 10.00
C HIS A 38 9.63 -19.53 9.64
N ALA A 39 8.35 -19.19 9.72
CA ALA A 39 7.28 -20.10 9.37
C ALA A 39 6.81 -19.90 7.93
N VAL A 40 6.35 -20.97 7.28
CA VAL A 40 5.76 -20.88 5.94
C VAL A 40 4.51 -20.02 5.97
N PRO A 41 4.43 -18.94 5.18
CA PRO A 41 3.26 -18.07 5.15
C PRO A 41 1.98 -18.80 4.71
N ALA A 42 0.84 -18.43 5.28
CA ALA A 42 -0.45 -19.07 4.99
C ALA A 42 -0.84 -19.03 3.49
N VAL A 43 -0.34 -18.06 2.73
CA VAL A 43 -0.55 -17.99 1.27
C VAL A 43 0.00 -19.21 0.54
N ALA A 44 1.04 -19.85 1.04
CA ALA A 44 1.62 -21.07 0.44
C ALA A 44 0.68 -22.27 0.48
N ALA A 45 -0.28 -22.29 1.43
CA ALA A 45 -1.33 -23.31 1.50
C ALA A 45 -2.54 -23.01 0.59
N SER A 46 -2.54 -21.91 -0.13
CA SER A 46 -3.61 -21.57 -1.07
C SER A 46 -3.57 -22.47 -2.31
N ARG A 47 -4.73 -23.00 -2.71
CA ARG A 47 -4.87 -23.72 -3.98
C ARG A 47 -4.52 -22.88 -5.22
N CYS A 48 -4.48 -21.57 -5.07
CA CYS A 48 -4.08 -20.63 -6.12
C CYS A 48 -2.55 -20.43 -6.18
N CYS A 49 -1.80 -20.94 -5.21
CA CYS A 49 -0.35 -20.92 -5.17
C CYS A 49 0.18 -22.23 -5.78
N ALA A 50 0.80 -22.15 -6.96
CA ALA A 50 1.34 -23.32 -7.65
C ALA A 50 2.64 -23.82 -7.00
N ALA A 51 3.46 -22.90 -6.47
CA ALA A 51 4.65 -23.21 -5.72
C ALA A 51 5.03 -22.08 -4.76
N PHE A 52 5.70 -22.44 -3.68
CA PHE A 52 6.29 -21.53 -2.73
C PHE A 52 7.82 -21.67 -2.74
N ARG A 53 8.54 -20.54 -2.65
CA ARG A 53 10.01 -20.51 -2.63
C ARG A 53 10.49 -19.59 -1.52
N TRP A 54 11.42 -20.09 -0.73
CA TRP A 54 12.22 -19.24 0.16
C TRP A 54 13.30 -18.53 -0.65
N ILE A 55 13.56 -17.28 -0.29
CA ILE A 55 14.73 -16.53 -0.75
C ILE A 55 15.53 -16.16 0.50
N ASP A 56 16.80 -16.49 0.52
CA ASP A 56 17.68 -16.13 1.63
C ASP A 56 18.16 -14.67 1.46
N GLY A 57 18.58 -14.05 2.58
CA GLY A 57 18.97 -12.65 2.64
C GLY A 57 17.80 -11.72 2.99
N ALA A 58 18.11 -10.55 3.54
CA ALA A 58 17.10 -9.53 3.79
C ALA A 58 16.69 -8.85 2.48
N ALA A 59 15.44 -8.46 2.38
CA ALA A 59 14.87 -7.91 1.11
C ALA A 59 15.58 -6.63 0.61
N ALA A 60 16.32 -5.94 1.48
CA ALA A 60 17.14 -4.77 1.13
C ALA A 60 18.54 -5.13 0.61
N ASP A 61 18.98 -6.39 0.74
CA ASP A 61 20.34 -6.80 0.44
C ASP A 61 20.53 -7.16 -1.03
N ASP A 62 21.71 -6.89 -1.56
CA ASP A 62 22.08 -7.31 -2.93
C ASP A 62 22.00 -8.82 -3.10
N SER A 63 22.38 -9.59 -2.08
CA SER A 63 22.27 -11.06 -2.10
C SER A 63 20.83 -11.56 -2.27
N TYR A 64 19.83 -10.82 -1.75
CA TYR A 64 18.42 -11.11 -2.01
C TYR A 64 18.07 -10.81 -3.46
N ALA A 65 18.52 -9.63 -3.97
CA ALA A 65 18.28 -9.24 -5.35
C ALA A 65 18.87 -10.26 -6.34
N ASP A 66 20.08 -10.76 -6.05
CA ASP A 66 20.73 -11.81 -6.85
C ASP A 66 19.90 -13.09 -6.92
N ARG A 67 19.43 -13.58 -5.78
CA ARG A 67 18.63 -14.80 -5.69
C ARG A 67 17.24 -14.63 -6.31
N LEU A 68 16.63 -13.45 -6.14
CA LEU A 68 15.35 -13.15 -6.78
C LEU A 68 15.50 -13.13 -8.31
N ALA A 69 16.55 -12.46 -8.83
CA ALA A 69 16.82 -12.43 -10.27
C ALA A 69 17.07 -13.85 -10.83
N ALA A 70 17.91 -14.65 -10.16
CA ALA A 70 18.17 -16.03 -10.55
C ALA A 70 16.89 -16.89 -10.55
N LEU A 71 16.00 -16.69 -9.59
CA LEU A 71 14.69 -17.35 -9.60
C LEU A 71 13.85 -16.93 -10.81
N LEU A 72 13.81 -15.61 -11.12
CA LEU A 72 13.05 -15.10 -12.27
C LEU A 72 13.55 -15.66 -13.60
N GLU A 73 14.86 -15.85 -13.74
CA GLU A 73 15.51 -16.44 -14.93
C GLU A 73 15.09 -17.90 -15.19
N THR A 74 14.59 -18.61 -14.18
CA THR A 74 14.09 -19.99 -14.37
C THR A 74 12.74 -20.05 -15.10
N TYR A 75 12.10 -18.91 -15.36
CA TYR A 75 10.81 -18.79 -16.04
C TYR A 75 10.92 -17.91 -17.27
N ASP A 76 10.08 -18.18 -18.28
CA ASP A 76 10.01 -17.35 -19.49
C ASP A 76 9.27 -16.03 -19.20
N ARG A 77 10.06 -14.97 -18.91
CA ARG A 77 9.60 -13.61 -18.60
C ARG A 77 8.35 -13.56 -17.70
N PRO A 78 8.46 -13.98 -16.43
CA PRO A 78 7.32 -13.96 -15.52
C PRO A 78 6.91 -12.53 -15.17
N VAL A 79 5.64 -12.34 -14.84
CA VAL A 79 5.19 -11.08 -14.22
C VAL A 79 5.67 -11.05 -12.78
N LEU A 80 6.44 -10.02 -12.41
CA LEU A 80 6.87 -9.78 -11.04
C LEU A 80 5.90 -8.82 -10.34
N PHE A 81 5.30 -9.29 -9.25
CA PHE A 81 4.35 -8.55 -8.42
C PHE A 81 4.91 -8.36 -7.02
N CYS A 82 5.51 -7.19 -6.76
CA CYS A 82 6.09 -6.85 -5.46
C CYS A 82 5.01 -6.36 -4.48
N VAL A 83 4.84 -7.05 -3.35
CA VAL A 83 3.89 -6.65 -2.30
C VAL A 83 4.53 -5.80 -1.22
N GLY A 84 5.73 -6.18 -0.76
CA GLY A 84 6.48 -5.45 0.27
C GLY A 84 7.17 -4.20 -0.27
N ALA A 85 7.16 -3.12 0.53
CA ALA A 85 7.84 -1.87 0.15
C ALA A 85 9.35 -2.06 -0.05
N VAL A 86 9.99 -2.85 0.82
CA VAL A 86 11.45 -3.09 0.75
C VAL A 86 11.80 -3.79 -0.55
N THR A 87 11.12 -4.91 -0.86
CA THR A 87 11.32 -5.65 -2.11
C THR A 87 11.05 -4.78 -3.34
N LEU A 88 9.97 -3.98 -3.32
CA LEU A 88 9.65 -3.07 -4.41
C LEU A 88 10.77 -2.05 -4.63
N ASN A 89 11.32 -1.47 -3.56
CA ASN A 89 12.41 -0.52 -3.61
C ASN A 89 13.71 -1.15 -4.14
N THR A 90 14.00 -2.40 -3.75
CA THR A 90 15.17 -3.16 -4.25
C THR A 90 15.05 -3.42 -5.75
N VAL A 91 13.86 -3.83 -6.22
CA VAL A 91 13.60 -4.01 -7.66
C VAL A 91 13.71 -2.68 -8.41
N ALA A 92 13.17 -1.59 -7.86
CA ALA A 92 13.24 -0.26 -8.47
C ALA A 92 14.67 0.28 -8.56
N ALA A 93 15.51 0.02 -7.54
CA ALA A 93 16.93 0.40 -7.52
C ALA A 93 17.76 -0.35 -8.56
N GLN A 94 17.44 -1.62 -8.83
CA GLN A 94 18.11 -2.48 -9.82
C GLN A 94 17.22 -2.71 -11.05
N ARG A 95 16.44 -1.72 -11.44
CA ARG A 95 15.39 -1.78 -12.45
C ARG A 95 15.82 -2.42 -13.77
N GLU A 96 16.95 -1.99 -14.31
CA GLU A 96 17.46 -2.49 -15.60
C GLU A 96 17.79 -3.99 -15.55
N ARG A 97 18.35 -4.44 -14.44
CA ARG A 97 18.64 -5.85 -14.21
C ARG A 97 17.37 -6.68 -14.22
N PHE A 98 16.38 -6.29 -13.41
CA PHE A 98 15.11 -7.02 -13.30
C PHE A 98 14.29 -6.96 -14.60
N ALA A 99 14.36 -5.86 -15.36
CA ALA A 99 13.68 -5.72 -16.65
C ALA A 99 14.18 -6.69 -17.74
N ARG A 100 15.37 -7.25 -17.58
CA ARG A 100 15.89 -8.28 -18.51
C ARG A 100 15.20 -9.64 -18.29
N VAL A 101 14.78 -9.94 -17.06
CA VAL A 101 14.33 -11.27 -16.64
C VAL A 101 12.85 -11.34 -16.25
N ALA A 102 12.15 -10.23 -16.09
CA ALA A 102 10.74 -10.19 -15.70
C ALA A 102 10.01 -8.98 -16.26
N ASP A 103 8.69 -9.11 -16.35
CA ASP A 103 7.79 -8.03 -16.66
C ASP A 103 7.20 -7.43 -15.36
N PHE A 104 7.29 -6.14 -15.16
CA PHE A 104 6.72 -5.44 -14.01
C PHE A 104 6.34 -4.01 -14.35
N LEU A 105 5.48 -3.42 -13.54
CA LEU A 105 5.03 -2.03 -13.63
C LEU A 105 5.29 -1.34 -12.30
N ILE A 106 6.51 -0.83 -12.14
CA ILE A 106 7.01 -0.16 -10.94
C ILE A 106 7.64 1.17 -11.38
N ALA A 107 7.36 2.27 -10.68
CA ALA A 107 7.97 3.55 -10.96
C ALA A 107 9.50 3.53 -10.71
N PRO A 108 10.28 4.43 -11.36
CA PRO A 108 11.69 4.62 -11.04
C PRO A 108 11.91 4.97 -9.56
N ARG A 109 13.05 4.57 -9.00
CA ARG A 109 13.37 4.78 -7.59
C ARG A 109 13.25 6.26 -7.14
N PRO A 110 13.74 7.26 -7.89
CA PRO A 110 13.57 8.66 -7.50
C PRO A 110 12.09 9.10 -7.39
N VAL A 111 11.21 8.56 -8.24
CA VAL A 111 9.77 8.83 -8.18
C VAL A 111 9.15 8.22 -6.92
N LEU A 112 9.56 6.99 -6.57
CA LEU A 112 9.10 6.33 -5.34
C LEU A 112 9.58 7.10 -4.10
N ASP A 113 10.84 7.54 -4.08
CA ASP A 113 11.40 8.30 -2.97
C ASP A 113 10.66 9.64 -2.80
N ALA A 114 10.41 10.38 -3.89
CA ALA A 114 9.65 11.62 -3.86
C ALA A 114 8.21 11.44 -3.36
N LEU A 115 7.54 10.35 -3.74
CA LEU A 115 6.17 10.04 -3.30
C LEU A 115 6.11 9.52 -1.85
N ASN A 116 7.20 9.00 -1.30
CA ASN A 116 7.30 8.61 0.10
C ASN A 116 7.65 9.81 1.01
N ASP A 117 8.15 10.91 0.45
CA ASP A 117 8.46 12.14 1.17
C ASP A 117 7.22 13.03 1.30
N LYS A 118 6.74 13.20 2.54
CA LYS A 118 5.49 13.89 2.82
C LYS A 118 5.53 15.39 2.47
N GLU A 119 6.68 16.04 2.67
CA GLU A 119 6.84 17.46 2.36
C GLU A 119 6.78 17.68 0.85
N THR A 120 7.54 16.89 0.10
CA THR A 120 7.53 16.91 -1.38
C THR A 120 6.13 16.67 -1.93
N VAL A 121 5.41 15.68 -1.38
CA VAL A 121 4.04 15.35 -1.79
C VAL A 121 3.08 16.50 -1.45
N HIS A 122 3.16 17.08 -0.25
CA HIS A 122 2.28 18.19 0.16
C HIS A 122 2.54 19.46 -0.65
N ALA A 123 3.81 19.82 -0.87
CA ALA A 123 4.17 20.98 -1.70
C ALA A 123 3.64 20.82 -3.14
N ARG A 124 3.79 19.63 -3.74
CA ARG A 124 3.25 19.32 -5.06
C ARG A 124 1.71 19.39 -5.07
N ALA A 125 1.05 18.83 -4.05
CA ALA A 125 -0.40 18.86 -3.92
C ALA A 125 -0.92 20.31 -3.86
N GLN A 126 -0.30 21.16 -3.06
CA GLN A 126 -0.64 22.58 -2.98
C GLN A 126 -0.51 23.29 -4.34
N SER A 127 0.56 23.03 -5.09
CA SER A 127 0.75 23.60 -6.44
C SER A 127 -0.33 23.17 -7.44
N LEU A 128 -0.99 22.03 -7.19
CA LEU A 128 -2.09 21.49 -7.97
C LEU A 128 -3.48 21.89 -7.44
N GLY A 129 -3.55 22.71 -6.37
CA GLY A 129 -4.80 23.09 -5.72
C GLY A 129 -5.47 21.93 -4.98
N ILE A 130 -4.72 20.91 -4.57
CA ILE A 130 -5.23 19.79 -3.77
C ILE A 130 -5.08 20.16 -2.29
N PRO A 131 -6.15 20.13 -1.50
CA PRO A 131 -6.08 20.47 -0.08
C PRO A 131 -5.14 19.54 0.70
N VAL A 132 -4.30 20.14 1.54
CA VAL A 132 -3.42 19.45 2.50
C VAL A 132 -3.59 20.05 3.88
N PRO A 133 -3.25 19.34 4.97
CA PRO A 133 -3.27 19.92 6.30
C PRO A 133 -2.33 21.14 6.39
N ARG A 134 -2.78 22.23 7.03
CA ARG A 134 -1.89 23.36 7.35
C ARG A 134 -0.76 22.86 8.25
N GLN A 135 0.47 23.17 7.90
CA GLN A 135 1.66 22.89 8.71
C GLN A 135 2.11 24.12 9.48
N TYR A 136 2.79 23.88 10.61
CA TYR A 136 3.35 24.90 11.50
C TYR A 136 4.87 24.72 11.55
N ASP A 137 5.57 25.28 10.57
CA ASP A 137 7.01 25.08 10.37
C ASP A 137 7.82 25.88 11.43
N GLY A 138 8.09 25.22 12.57
CA GLY A 138 8.85 25.82 13.69
C GLY A 138 8.10 26.88 14.48
N VAL A 139 6.85 27.19 14.15
CA VAL A 139 6.01 28.17 14.85
C VAL A 139 4.99 27.42 15.72
N PRO A 140 4.75 27.84 16.97
CA PRO A 140 3.68 27.26 17.80
C PRO A 140 2.31 27.35 17.10
N PRO A 141 1.47 26.31 17.19
CA PRO A 141 0.14 26.33 16.59
C PRO A 141 -0.74 27.42 17.20
N GLU A 142 -1.46 28.13 16.34
CA GLU A 142 -2.47 29.12 16.76
C GLU A 142 -3.80 28.47 17.14
N ARG A 143 -4.01 27.22 16.72
CA ARG A 143 -5.26 26.46 16.90
C ARG A 143 -4.95 25.02 17.29
N TYR A 144 -5.86 24.43 18.04
CA TYR A 144 -5.85 23.03 18.47
C TYR A 144 -7.17 22.36 18.11
N PRO A 145 -7.20 21.03 17.93
CA PRO A 145 -6.10 20.08 18.09
C PRO A 145 -5.14 20.06 16.90
N VAL A 146 -3.87 19.71 17.16
CA VAL A 146 -2.85 19.47 16.14
C VAL A 146 -2.31 18.06 16.22
N VAL A 147 -1.74 17.58 15.10
CA VAL A 147 -1.04 16.31 15.01
C VAL A 147 0.46 16.57 14.93
N ILE A 148 1.22 15.86 15.74
CA ILE A 148 2.68 15.89 15.74
C ILE A 148 3.19 14.51 15.34
N LYS A 149 4.03 14.42 14.31
CA LYS A 149 4.56 13.16 13.76
C LYS A 149 5.95 13.35 13.17
N PRO A 150 6.82 12.32 13.19
CA PRO A 150 8.09 12.38 12.46
C PRO A 150 7.83 12.32 10.94
N HIS A 151 8.76 12.82 10.15
CA HIS A 151 8.73 12.76 8.68
C HIS A 151 8.60 11.32 8.19
N CYS A 152 9.35 10.39 8.79
CA CYS A 152 9.31 8.96 8.45
C CYS A 152 9.34 8.09 9.72
N GLY A 153 8.18 7.76 10.27
CA GLY A 153 8.07 6.93 11.49
C GLY A 153 8.63 5.51 11.34
N GLU A 154 8.66 4.96 10.13
CA GLU A 154 9.24 3.63 9.86
C GLU A 154 10.77 3.64 10.00
N LYS A 155 11.44 4.72 9.60
CA LYS A 155 12.88 4.91 9.73
C LYS A 155 13.35 4.81 11.19
N PHE A 156 12.51 5.22 12.13
CA PHE A 156 12.83 5.22 13.56
C PHE A 156 12.34 3.96 14.30
N GLY A 157 11.82 2.96 13.59
CA GLY A 157 11.31 1.72 14.18
C GLY A 157 10.07 1.90 15.07
N LEU A 158 9.37 3.02 14.95
CA LEU A 158 8.20 3.31 15.78
C LEU A 158 7.03 2.38 15.46
N LYS A 159 6.38 1.88 16.51
CA LYS A 159 5.12 1.15 16.37
C LYS A 159 4.04 2.08 15.80
N ALA A 160 3.05 1.52 15.13
CA ALA A 160 1.98 2.30 14.51
C ALA A 160 1.30 3.29 15.46
N ALA A 161 1.10 2.91 16.74
CA ALA A 161 0.52 3.77 17.77
C ALA A 161 1.41 4.94 18.20
N ASP A 162 2.72 4.86 17.97
CA ASP A 162 3.71 5.86 18.39
C ASP A 162 4.14 6.77 17.22
N ARG A 163 3.66 6.51 16.00
CA ARG A 163 4.07 7.26 14.79
C ARG A 163 3.48 8.66 14.70
N TYR A 164 2.49 8.98 15.54
CA TYR A 164 1.94 10.32 15.67
C TYR A 164 1.29 10.49 17.04
N ALA A 165 1.07 11.74 17.43
CA ALA A 165 0.28 12.08 18.61
C ALA A 165 -0.58 13.31 18.34
N VAL A 166 -1.69 13.42 19.06
CA VAL A 166 -2.60 14.56 19.01
C VAL A 166 -2.37 15.41 20.24
N ALA A 167 -2.18 16.70 20.03
CA ALA A 167 -2.16 17.70 21.10
C ALA A 167 -3.46 18.54 21.04
N ASP A 168 -4.21 18.52 22.11
CA ASP A 168 -5.46 19.27 22.22
C ASP A 168 -5.28 20.61 22.94
N THR A 169 -4.12 20.83 23.59
CA THR A 169 -3.78 22.05 24.31
C THR A 169 -2.31 22.45 24.08
N PRO A 170 -1.92 23.71 24.36
CA PRO A 170 -0.52 24.15 24.29
C PRO A 170 0.43 23.36 25.19
N GLU A 171 -0.01 22.93 26.37
CA GLU A 171 0.79 22.17 27.32
C GLU A 171 1.04 20.76 26.78
N ALA A 172 -0.01 20.10 26.27
CA ALA A 172 0.11 18.81 25.60
C ALA A 172 1.01 18.89 24.36
N TYR A 173 0.91 19.98 23.60
CA TYR A 173 1.78 20.24 22.45
C TYR A 173 3.25 20.25 22.85
N ALA A 174 3.64 21.04 23.89
CA ALA A 174 5.01 21.13 24.33
C ALA A 174 5.58 19.76 24.75
N GLN A 175 4.80 18.97 25.51
CA GLN A 175 5.21 17.64 25.97
C GLN A 175 5.38 16.65 24.80
N ILE A 176 4.42 16.65 23.87
CA ILE A 176 4.45 15.72 22.71
C ILE A 176 5.56 16.13 21.75
N LEU A 177 5.75 17.41 21.51
CA LEU A 177 6.83 17.92 20.66
C LEU A 177 8.20 17.47 21.19
N ALA A 178 8.49 17.71 22.48
CA ALA A 178 9.73 17.29 23.12
C ALA A 178 9.95 15.75 23.03
N ARG A 179 8.86 14.96 23.12
CA ARG A 179 8.92 13.51 22.93
C ARG A 179 9.27 13.14 21.50
N MET A 180 8.64 13.76 20.50
CA MET A 180 8.85 13.47 19.09
C MET A 180 10.23 13.92 18.62
N GLN A 181 10.76 15.01 19.17
CA GLN A 181 12.10 15.52 18.88
C GLN A 181 13.24 14.56 19.29
N ARG A 182 12.95 13.56 20.12
CA ARG A 182 13.92 12.48 20.42
C ARG A 182 14.16 11.55 19.22
N TYR A 183 13.22 11.49 18.31
CA TYR A 183 13.27 10.65 17.12
C TYR A 183 13.57 11.48 15.86
N ASP A 184 12.96 12.65 15.76
CA ASP A 184 13.09 13.55 14.62
C ASP A 184 13.29 14.96 15.17
N PRO A 185 14.45 15.62 14.92
CA PRO A 185 14.74 16.94 15.47
C PRO A 185 13.72 18.02 15.06
N ALA A 186 13.07 17.87 13.91
CA ALA A 186 12.08 18.79 13.36
C ALA A 186 10.81 18.04 12.96
N PRO A 187 10.01 17.49 13.90
CA PRO A 187 8.84 16.71 13.56
C PRO A 187 7.77 17.60 12.91
N ILE A 188 7.00 17.01 12.01
CA ILE A 188 5.87 17.68 11.36
C ILE A 188 4.80 18.00 12.41
N VAL A 189 4.42 19.26 12.47
CA VAL A 189 3.26 19.75 13.24
C VAL A 189 2.22 20.25 12.26
N GLN A 190 1.01 19.71 12.33
CA GLN A 190 -0.05 20.06 11.36
C GLN A 190 -1.43 20.06 12.02
N ASP A 191 -2.38 20.75 11.39
CA ASP A 191 -3.79 20.71 11.80
C ASP A 191 -4.29 19.28 11.84
N ARG A 192 -5.08 18.94 12.86
CA ARG A 192 -5.81 17.66 12.89
C ARG A 192 -7.00 17.74 11.97
N ILE A 193 -6.93 16.97 10.89
CA ILE A 193 -8.06 16.83 9.97
C ILE A 193 -9.07 15.84 10.53
N THR A 194 -10.34 16.19 10.49
CA THR A 194 -11.48 15.33 10.86
C THR A 194 -12.16 14.76 9.61
N GLY A 195 -12.98 13.76 9.79
CA GLY A 195 -13.69 13.09 8.69
C GLY A 195 -13.25 11.63 8.47
N PRO A 196 -13.87 10.93 7.52
CA PRO A 196 -13.55 9.55 7.22
C PRO A 196 -12.15 9.43 6.58
N GLY A 197 -11.41 8.40 6.96
CA GLY A 197 -10.20 8.01 6.24
C GLY A 197 -10.57 7.37 4.90
N ILE A 198 -10.00 7.88 3.82
CA ILE A 198 -10.28 7.45 2.45
C ILE A 198 -8.99 7.01 1.77
N GLY A 199 -9.03 5.88 1.08
CA GLY A 199 -7.98 5.47 0.18
C GLY A 199 -8.46 5.51 -1.27
N VAL A 200 -7.75 6.25 -2.10
CA VAL A 200 -7.95 6.27 -3.55
C VAL A 200 -6.83 5.50 -4.19
N SER A 201 -7.14 4.31 -4.65
CA SER A 201 -6.19 3.38 -5.26
C SER A 201 -6.21 3.55 -6.77
N LEU A 202 -5.04 3.67 -7.38
CA LEU A 202 -4.89 3.86 -8.82
C LEU A 202 -3.85 2.89 -9.38
N LEU A 203 -4.09 2.46 -10.62
CA LEU A 203 -3.11 1.80 -11.46
C LEU A 203 -2.87 2.68 -12.68
N LEU A 204 -1.63 3.15 -12.85
CA LEU A 204 -1.21 3.95 -14.01
C LEU A 204 -0.32 3.13 -14.93
N GLY A 205 -0.54 3.24 -16.23
CA GLY A 205 0.25 2.62 -17.28
C GLY A 205 1.64 3.22 -17.41
N ARG A 206 2.47 2.67 -18.30
CA ARG A 206 3.80 3.20 -18.63
C ARG A 206 3.74 4.59 -19.30
N ASP A 207 2.63 4.88 -19.96
CA ASP A 207 2.28 6.15 -20.58
C ASP A 207 1.72 7.19 -19.59
N GLY A 208 1.61 6.82 -18.30
CA GLY A 208 0.98 7.64 -17.26
C GLY A 208 -0.53 7.67 -17.30
N CYS A 209 -1.17 6.97 -18.23
CA CYS A 209 -2.63 6.92 -18.32
C CYS A 209 -3.25 6.09 -17.19
N LEU A 210 -4.41 6.53 -16.69
CA LEU A 210 -5.16 5.80 -15.69
C LEU A 210 -5.79 4.53 -16.30
N ILE A 211 -5.39 3.36 -15.82
CA ILE A 211 -5.96 2.08 -16.22
C ILE A 211 -7.20 1.78 -15.39
N CYS A 212 -7.09 1.82 -14.06
CA CYS A 212 -8.22 1.62 -13.15
C CYS A 212 -8.06 2.39 -11.85
N ALA A 213 -9.18 2.67 -11.18
CA ALA A 213 -9.25 3.31 -9.87
C ALA A 213 -10.29 2.65 -8.97
N LEU A 214 -10.05 2.70 -7.66
CA LEU A 214 -10.95 2.23 -6.61
C LEU A 214 -10.88 3.16 -5.43
N CYS A 215 -12.00 3.80 -5.07
CA CYS A 215 -12.12 4.51 -3.80
C CYS A 215 -12.66 3.57 -2.72
N HIS A 216 -12.11 3.67 -1.53
CA HIS A 216 -12.68 3.02 -0.36
C HIS A 216 -12.59 3.94 0.86
N ARG A 217 -13.58 3.87 1.73
CA ARG A 217 -13.57 4.56 3.03
C ARG A 217 -13.38 3.55 4.15
N ARG A 218 -12.67 3.97 5.19
CA ARG A 218 -12.47 3.20 6.40
C ARG A 218 -13.73 3.27 7.26
N ILE A 219 -14.29 2.10 7.57
CA ILE A 219 -15.41 1.96 8.50
C ILE A 219 -14.91 1.71 9.90
N ARG A 220 -13.82 0.91 10.02
CA ARG A 220 -13.14 0.63 11.28
C ARG A 220 -11.64 0.60 11.07
N GLU A 221 -10.92 1.11 12.06
CA GLU A 221 -9.46 1.09 12.11
C GLU A 221 -8.99 0.64 13.50
N TYR A 222 -7.77 0.14 13.58
CA TYR A 222 -7.16 -0.22 14.85
C TYR A 222 -5.68 0.20 14.86
N PRO A 223 -5.24 0.95 15.88
CA PRO A 223 -6.05 1.55 16.96
C PRO A 223 -7.08 2.57 16.42
N VAL A 224 -8.16 2.80 17.17
CA VAL A 224 -9.26 3.71 16.77
C VAL A 224 -8.84 5.18 16.62
N THR A 225 -7.69 5.52 17.16
CA THR A 225 -7.09 6.87 17.07
C THR A 225 -6.43 7.15 15.72
N GLY A 226 -6.32 6.15 14.85
CA GLY A 226 -5.71 6.21 13.52
C GLY A 226 -4.74 5.05 13.29
N GLY A 227 -5.21 4.01 12.66
CA GLY A 227 -4.45 2.80 12.37
C GLY A 227 -4.81 2.22 11.02
N PRO A 228 -4.28 1.03 10.69
CA PRO A 228 -4.66 0.33 9.48
C PRO A 228 -6.16 -0.03 9.50
N SER A 229 -6.78 0.03 8.33
CA SER A 229 -8.18 -0.34 8.15
C SER A 229 -8.42 -1.80 8.53
N THR A 230 -9.44 -2.06 9.37
CA THR A 230 -9.95 -3.39 9.71
C THR A 230 -11.28 -3.69 9.06
N CYS A 231 -12.01 -2.67 8.62
CA CYS A 231 -13.19 -2.77 7.78
C CYS A 231 -13.26 -1.56 6.88
N CYS A 232 -13.54 -1.76 5.60
CA CYS A 232 -13.70 -0.69 4.63
C CYS A 232 -14.79 -1.05 3.61
N GLU A 233 -15.35 -0.03 2.98
CA GLU A 233 -16.31 -0.18 1.89
C GLU A 233 -15.86 0.60 0.66
N SER A 234 -16.20 0.10 -0.53
CA SER A 234 -15.95 0.82 -1.77
C SER A 234 -17.02 1.87 -2.01
N PHE A 235 -16.62 3.00 -2.58
CA PHE A 235 -17.52 4.05 -3.06
C PHE A 235 -16.93 4.69 -4.32
N TYR A 236 -17.65 5.60 -4.91
CA TYR A 236 -17.20 6.34 -6.08
C TYR A 236 -17.15 7.84 -5.80
N ASP A 237 -16.02 8.45 -6.12
CA ASP A 237 -15.83 9.90 -6.04
C ASP A 237 -14.87 10.37 -7.15
N ALA A 238 -15.45 10.99 -8.19
CA ALA A 238 -14.70 11.44 -9.35
C ALA A 238 -13.69 12.54 -9.00
N ALA A 239 -14.01 13.43 -8.05
CA ALA A 239 -13.13 14.54 -7.66
C ALA A 239 -11.89 14.04 -6.92
N LEU A 240 -12.06 13.05 -6.02
CA LEU A 240 -10.94 12.42 -5.33
C LEU A 240 -10.07 11.61 -6.29
N ILE A 241 -10.66 10.90 -7.24
CA ILE A 241 -9.92 10.16 -8.27
C ILE A 241 -9.11 11.13 -9.14
N ASP A 242 -9.71 12.23 -9.58
CA ASP A 242 -9.01 13.26 -10.37
C ASP A 242 -7.84 13.87 -9.59
N ARG A 243 -8.04 14.27 -8.32
CA ARG A 243 -6.97 14.80 -7.47
C ARG A 243 -5.83 13.81 -7.33
N ALA A 244 -6.13 12.54 -7.01
CA ALA A 244 -5.14 11.49 -6.85
C ALA A 244 -4.40 11.20 -8.17
N TYR A 245 -5.11 11.17 -9.30
CA TYR A 245 -4.52 10.98 -10.63
C TYR A 245 -3.59 12.13 -10.99
N ARG A 246 -4.04 13.39 -10.90
CA ARG A 246 -3.23 14.57 -11.20
C ARG A 246 -1.96 14.62 -10.34
N LEU A 247 -2.08 14.27 -9.07
CA LEU A 247 -0.93 14.19 -8.17
C LEU A 247 0.09 13.16 -8.66
N LEU A 248 -0.31 11.90 -8.84
CA LEU A 248 0.59 10.83 -9.27
C LEU A 248 1.18 11.09 -10.67
N HIS A 249 0.36 11.57 -11.61
CA HIS A 249 0.78 11.92 -12.96
C HIS A 249 1.83 13.03 -12.95
N SER A 250 1.73 14.02 -12.07
CA SER A 250 2.69 15.13 -11.96
C SER A 250 4.09 14.70 -11.51
N PHE A 251 4.23 13.49 -10.93
CA PHE A 251 5.50 12.86 -10.60
C PHE A 251 6.00 11.89 -11.68
N GLY A 252 5.27 11.73 -12.79
CA GLY A 252 5.57 10.69 -13.78
C GLY A 252 5.44 9.27 -13.24
N PHE A 253 4.52 9.06 -12.30
CA PHE A 253 4.33 7.77 -11.64
C PHE A 253 3.74 6.71 -12.59
N THR A 254 4.22 5.49 -12.48
CA THR A 254 3.68 4.29 -13.14
C THR A 254 3.55 3.15 -12.13
N GLY A 255 2.52 2.32 -12.28
CA GLY A 255 2.28 1.21 -11.37
C GLY A 255 1.08 1.44 -10.45
N MET A 256 1.08 0.77 -9.30
CA MET A 256 0.01 0.84 -8.31
C MET A 256 0.37 1.74 -7.15
N ALA A 257 -0.54 2.65 -6.81
CA ALA A 257 -0.44 3.47 -5.60
C ALA A 257 -1.80 3.61 -4.92
N MET A 258 -1.77 3.93 -3.64
CA MET A 258 -2.92 4.40 -2.89
C MET A 258 -2.62 5.80 -2.33
N VAL A 259 -3.45 6.76 -2.68
CA VAL A 259 -3.43 8.12 -2.15
C VAL A 259 -4.40 8.20 -0.99
N GLU A 260 -3.93 8.57 0.19
CA GLU A 260 -4.75 8.65 1.39
C GLU A 260 -5.26 10.06 1.62
N PHE A 261 -6.58 10.16 1.83
CA PHE A 261 -7.28 11.38 2.19
C PHE A 261 -7.97 11.24 3.55
N LYS A 262 -8.23 12.36 4.18
CA LYS A 262 -9.17 12.47 5.29
C LYS A 262 -10.17 13.58 4.95
N GLY A 263 -11.42 13.20 4.75
CA GLY A 263 -12.33 14.06 3.98
C GLY A 263 -11.77 14.28 2.57
N ASP A 264 -11.56 15.52 2.19
CA ASP A 264 -10.94 15.93 0.92
C ASP A 264 -9.48 16.35 1.02
N CYS A 265 -8.91 16.31 2.25
CA CYS A 265 -7.53 16.67 2.53
C CYS A 265 -6.57 15.50 2.30
N LEU A 266 -5.56 15.70 1.45
CA LEU A 266 -4.50 14.72 1.21
C LEU A 266 -3.64 14.53 2.46
N LEU A 267 -3.37 13.28 2.85
CA LEU A 267 -2.50 12.94 3.97
C LEU A 267 -1.15 12.38 3.53
N GLU A 268 -1.16 11.38 2.64
CA GLU A 268 0.06 10.72 2.16
C GLU A 268 -0.19 9.91 0.89
N VAL A 269 0.88 9.49 0.25
CA VAL A 269 0.87 8.53 -0.85
C VAL A 269 1.58 7.25 -0.42
N ASN A 270 0.99 6.12 -0.77
CA ASN A 270 1.59 4.80 -0.65
C ASN A 270 1.88 4.27 -2.07
N PRO A 271 3.07 4.51 -2.66
CA PRO A 271 3.39 4.13 -4.05
C PRO A 271 3.75 2.63 -4.16
N ARG A 272 2.90 1.79 -3.60
CA ARG A 272 3.06 0.33 -3.44
C ARG A 272 1.72 -0.33 -3.15
N VAL A 273 1.72 -1.64 -3.11
CA VAL A 273 0.58 -2.41 -2.57
C VAL A 273 0.31 -1.98 -1.10
N TRP A 274 -0.94 -1.76 -0.76
CA TRP A 274 -1.38 -1.19 0.52
C TRP A 274 -2.10 -2.20 1.41
N GLY A 275 -2.27 -1.88 2.68
CA GLY A 275 -2.82 -2.81 3.68
C GLY A 275 -4.28 -3.24 3.43
N SER A 276 -5.10 -2.36 2.83
CA SER A 276 -6.48 -2.66 2.42
C SER A 276 -6.59 -3.21 0.98
N PHE A 277 -5.49 -3.61 0.36
CA PHE A 277 -5.48 -4.21 -0.99
C PHE A 277 -6.48 -5.36 -1.18
N PRO A 278 -6.78 -6.23 -0.19
CA PRO A 278 -7.85 -7.22 -0.31
C PRO A 278 -9.23 -6.66 -0.67
N MET A 279 -9.45 -5.34 -0.49
CA MET A 279 -10.65 -4.65 -0.99
C MET A 279 -10.81 -4.77 -2.50
N THR A 280 -9.71 -4.82 -3.26
CA THR A 280 -9.76 -5.02 -4.72
C THR A 280 -10.45 -6.32 -5.09
N GLU A 281 -10.23 -7.38 -4.31
CA GLU A 281 -10.88 -8.67 -4.48
C GLU A 281 -12.37 -8.62 -4.10
N ALA A 282 -12.68 -8.02 -2.94
CA ALA A 282 -14.05 -7.87 -2.48
C ALA A 282 -14.90 -7.03 -3.46
N ALA A 283 -14.29 -6.02 -4.06
CA ALA A 283 -14.90 -5.17 -5.08
C ALA A 283 -14.90 -5.83 -6.48
N GLN A 284 -14.35 -7.04 -6.62
CA GLN A 284 -14.17 -7.72 -7.92
C GLN A 284 -13.41 -6.85 -8.94
N SER A 285 -12.46 -6.08 -8.45
CA SER A 285 -11.66 -5.17 -9.25
C SER A 285 -10.60 -5.92 -10.06
N PRO A 286 -10.38 -5.57 -11.34
CA PRO A 286 -9.34 -6.18 -12.15
C PRO A 286 -7.92 -5.65 -11.88
N PHE A 287 -7.69 -4.88 -10.81
CA PHE A 287 -6.41 -4.23 -10.51
C PHE A 287 -5.20 -5.12 -10.74
N THR A 288 -5.19 -6.32 -10.15
CA THR A 288 -4.06 -7.25 -10.23
C THR A 288 -3.91 -7.84 -11.65
N ALA A 289 -5.04 -8.17 -12.30
CA ALA A 289 -5.04 -8.69 -13.66
C ALA A 289 -4.59 -7.63 -14.66
N ASP A 290 -5.07 -6.39 -14.51
CA ASP A 290 -4.70 -5.28 -15.38
C ASP A 290 -3.25 -4.86 -15.14
N TYR A 291 -2.74 -4.92 -13.89
CA TYR A 291 -1.31 -4.77 -13.61
C TYR A 291 -0.49 -5.79 -14.40
N ALA A 292 -0.86 -7.05 -14.34
CA ALA A 292 -0.11 -8.11 -15.02
C ALA A 292 -0.14 -7.96 -16.55
N ARG A 293 -1.28 -7.51 -17.12
CA ARG A 293 -1.40 -7.19 -18.55
C ARG A 293 -0.52 -6.01 -18.94
N ALA A 294 -0.61 -4.91 -18.21
CA ALA A 294 0.17 -3.70 -18.48
C ALA A 294 1.68 -3.93 -18.28
N ALA A 295 2.07 -4.71 -17.30
CA ALA A 295 3.45 -5.13 -17.09
C ALA A 295 4.00 -5.89 -18.31
N GLY A 296 3.21 -6.81 -18.87
CA GLY A 296 3.54 -7.57 -20.08
C GLY A 296 3.36 -6.79 -21.39
N GLY A 297 3.20 -5.48 -21.34
CA GLY A 297 3.10 -4.62 -22.55
C GLY A 297 1.76 -4.68 -23.28
N MET A 298 0.74 -5.30 -22.70
CA MET A 298 -0.58 -5.33 -23.32
C MET A 298 -1.32 -4.01 -23.05
N VAL A 299 -2.02 -3.52 -24.07
CA VAL A 299 -2.90 -2.34 -23.93
C VAL A 299 -4.07 -2.70 -23.01
N CYS A 300 -4.20 -1.97 -21.92
CA CYS A 300 -5.33 -2.09 -21.03
C CYS A 300 -6.39 -1.04 -21.38
N PRO A 301 -7.69 -1.34 -21.30
CA PRO A 301 -8.72 -0.32 -21.40
C PRO A 301 -8.54 0.74 -20.31
N HIS A 302 -8.54 2.01 -20.71
CA HIS A 302 -8.37 3.12 -19.77
C HIS A 302 -9.65 3.43 -18.98
N GLY A 303 -9.47 4.01 -17.77
CA GLY A 303 -10.56 4.62 -17.01
C GLY A 303 -11.57 3.65 -16.40
N ARG A 304 -11.19 2.40 -16.11
CA ARG A 304 -12.09 1.47 -15.42
C ARG A 304 -12.32 1.89 -13.98
N LEU A 305 -13.57 2.21 -13.69
CA LEU A 305 -14.06 2.56 -12.37
C LEU A 305 -14.84 1.38 -11.77
N HIS A 306 -14.76 1.23 -10.44
CA HIS A 306 -15.39 0.09 -9.76
C HIS A 306 -16.68 0.47 -9.09
N PRO A 307 -17.69 -0.46 -9.06
CA PRO A 307 -18.98 -0.18 -8.47
C PRO A 307 -18.87 0.11 -6.97
N PRO A 308 -19.66 1.02 -6.43
CA PRO A 308 -19.75 1.31 -5.01
C PRO A 308 -20.44 0.18 -4.21
N GLY A 309 -20.39 0.27 -2.88
CA GLY A 309 -21.19 -0.55 -1.98
C GLY A 309 -20.61 -1.91 -1.62
N ARG A 310 -19.35 -2.21 -1.94
CA ARG A 310 -18.69 -3.47 -1.51
C ARG A 310 -18.01 -3.29 -0.15
N LEU A 311 -18.36 -4.16 0.80
CA LEU A 311 -17.79 -4.18 2.14
C LEU A 311 -16.68 -5.23 2.23
N CYS A 312 -15.57 -4.87 2.86
CA CYS A 312 -14.45 -5.77 3.13
C CYS A 312 -14.02 -5.66 4.59
N SER A 313 -14.12 -6.75 5.33
CA SER A 313 -13.53 -6.89 6.66
C SER A 313 -12.10 -7.40 6.52
N LEU A 314 -11.16 -6.70 7.14
CA LEU A 314 -9.75 -7.02 7.10
C LEU A 314 -9.33 -7.54 8.49
N PRO A 315 -8.78 -8.76 8.61
CA PRO A 315 -8.32 -9.26 9.90
C PRO A 315 -7.22 -8.35 10.46
N HIS A 316 -7.26 -8.14 11.77
CA HIS A 316 -6.24 -7.38 12.48
C HIS A 316 -4.93 -8.18 12.53
N GLY A 317 -3.80 -7.54 12.24
CA GLY A 317 -2.48 -8.15 12.25
C GLY A 317 -1.76 -8.03 10.90
N THR A 318 -0.50 -7.68 10.95
CA THR A 318 0.37 -7.53 9.75
C THR A 318 0.98 -8.85 9.31
N ALA A 319 1.04 -9.84 10.21
CA ALA A 319 1.59 -11.15 9.93
C ALA A 319 0.54 -12.23 10.19
N LEU A 320 0.36 -13.11 9.23
CA LEU A 320 -0.39 -14.37 9.41
C LEU A 320 0.38 -15.39 10.28
N SER A 321 1.46 -14.97 10.95
CA SER A 321 2.28 -15.81 11.83
C SER A 321 1.62 -16.13 13.17
N ASP A 322 0.57 -15.39 13.60
CA ASP A 322 -0.11 -15.61 14.87
C ASP A 322 -1.31 -16.56 14.78
N ALA A 323 -1.23 -17.56 13.89
CA ALA A 323 -2.24 -18.63 13.82
C ALA A 323 -2.35 -19.47 15.11
N LYS A 324 -1.54 -19.20 16.12
CA LYS A 324 -1.59 -19.92 17.42
C LYS A 324 -2.65 -19.41 18.40
N THR A 325 -3.29 -18.28 18.14
CA THR A 325 -4.26 -17.67 19.07
C THR A 325 -5.73 -17.89 18.69
N TYR A 326 -6.02 -18.49 17.56
CA TYR A 326 -7.40 -18.90 17.25
C TYR A 326 -7.57 -20.39 17.55
N GLY A 327 -8.05 -20.66 18.76
CA GLY A 327 -8.41 -21.99 19.20
C GLY A 327 -9.32 -22.69 18.17
N ALA A 328 -8.96 -23.92 17.86
CA ALA A 328 -9.77 -24.83 17.09
C ALA A 328 -11.20 -24.89 17.69
N GLY A 329 -12.20 -24.38 16.98
CA GLY A 329 -13.57 -24.60 17.42
C GLY A 329 -14.68 -23.64 17.00
N ARG A 330 -14.41 -22.56 16.26
CA ARG A 330 -15.52 -21.76 15.70
C ARG A 330 -15.42 -21.69 14.20
N ARG A 331 -16.33 -22.37 13.49
CA ARG A 331 -16.56 -22.16 12.06
C ARG A 331 -16.94 -20.69 11.87
N PHE A 332 -16.07 -19.94 11.19
CA PHE A 332 -16.37 -18.58 10.77
C PHE A 332 -17.52 -18.65 9.75
N ARG A 333 -18.72 -18.30 10.16
CA ARG A 333 -19.80 -17.98 9.21
C ARG A 333 -19.51 -16.56 8.72
N PRO A 334 -19.28 -16.32 7.41
CA PRO A 334 -19.26 -14.96 6.91
C PRO A 334 -20.62 -14.34 7.23
N ALA A 335 -20.61 -13.14 7.82
CA ALA A 335 -21.83 -12.36 7.98
C ALA A 335 -22.47 -12.19 6.60
N PRO A 336 -23.80 -12.34 6.48
CA PRO A 336 -24.48 -12.18 5.22
C PRO A 336 -24.16 -10.80 4.64
N CYS A 337 -23.80 -10.75 3.35
CA CYS A 337 -23.71 -9.50 2.62
C CYS A 337 -25.10 -8.84 2.68
N VAL A 338 -25.22 -7.77 3.44
CA VAL A 338 -26.44 -6.95 3.41
C VAL A 338 -26.45 -6.26 2.06
N TYR A 339 -27.20 -6.80 1.13
CA TYR A 339 -27.56 -6.10 -0.08
C TYR A 339 -28.56 -5.00 0.29
N GLY A 340 -28.10 -3.74 0.35
CA GLY A 340 -28.97 -2.59 0.30
C GLY A 340 -29.24 -2.24 -1.16
N ILE A 341 -30.50 -2.11 -1.50
CA ILE A 341 -31.07 -1.72 -2.80
C ILE A 341 -30.56 -0.34 -3.21
#